data_a5110071fc0d2d1d7e4225c511acb715
#
_entry.id   a5110071fc0d2d1d7e4225c511acb715
#
_cell.length_a   1.000
_cell.length_b   1.000
_cell.length_c   1.000
_cell.angle_alpha   90.00
_cell.angle_beta   90.00
_cell.angle_gamma   90.00
#
_symmetry.space_group_name_H-M   'P 1'
#
loop_
_entity.id
_entity.type
_entity.pdbx_description
1 polymer ?
#
loop_
_entity_poly.entity_id
_entity_poly.type
_entity_poly.pdbx_seq_one_letter_code
_entity_poly.pdbx_strand_id
1 'polypeptide(L)'
;MNEEYKRILDEDVRLVNEAISRCGELSCSDTPGELVIKAESYSLLAGGKRIRAALCVEFNRLFGGRIADCCYDVAACLEYIHAFSLIHDDMPEMDNDPVRRGKPSTHVKFGQNIALLAGDGLSLLPFEIIPKLCENRSIDPEKAVRLMGTLASAAGSRGMIMGQALDIHSEGIDCDLDYLIKMSELKTGCLLKASAVFGAILAGAPKKEEEAASRYAAGVGLAFQIVDDVLDVIGDEKLLGKPIGSDKRRNKNTFAAILGIDGAMELAKKYTDQAVSAIASYEGSELLCQLAQDLMSRNK
;
A
#
# COMPACT_ATOMS: atom_id res chain seq x y z
N MET A 1 -17.62 0.72 10.13
CA MET A 1 -16.87 1.86 10.76
C MET A 1 -17.85 2.86 11.31
N ASN A 2 -17.61 3.41 12.52
CA ASN A 2 -18.46 4.48 13.04
C ASN A 2 -18.23 5.80 12.29
N GLU A 3 -19.19 6.74 12.36
CA GLU A 3 -19.15 7.99 11.58
C GLU A 3 -17.98 8.91 11.98
N GLU A 4 -17.55 8.88 13.24
CA GLU A 4 -16.42 9.66 13.73
C GLU A 4 -15.09 9.17 13.12
N TYR A 5 -14.83 7.87 13.17
CA TYR A 5 -13.62 7.27 12.58
C TYR A 5 -13.58 7.44 11.08
N LYS A 6 -14.73 7.33 10.41
CA LYS A 6 -14.83 7.60 8.98
C LYS A 6 -14.42 9.04 8.67
N ARG A 7 -14.93 10.02 9.45
CA ARG A 7 -14.57 11.43 9.27
C ARG A 7 -13.07 11.69 9.47
N ILE A 8 -12.46 11.04 10.47
CA ILE A 8 -11.00 11.14 10.69
C ILE A 8 -10.22 10.62 9.49
N LEU A 9 -10.55 9.42 9.00
CA LEU A 9 -9.88 8.85 7.86
C LEU A 9 -10.11 9.63 6.55
N ASP A 10 -11.32 10.15 6.33
CA ASP A 10 -11.62 10.97 5.15
C ASP A 10 -10.80 12.28 5.17
N GLU A 11 -10.59 12.88 6.33
CA GLU A 11 -9.74 14.06 6.49
C GLU A 11 -8.27 13.73 6.29
N ASP A 12 -7.77 12.63 6.86
CA ASP A 12 -6.39 12.19 6.63
C ASP A 12 -6.15 11.90 5.14
N VAL A 13 -7.09 11.24 4.46
CA VAL A 13 -7.01 10.98 3.02
C VAL A 13 -6.96 12.29 2.21
N ARG A 14 -7.75 13.30 2.61
CA ARG A 14 -7.73 14.63 1.97
C ARG A 14 -6.35 15.27 2.12
N LEU A 15 -5.81 15.30 3.34
CA LEU A 15 -4.49 15.91 3.63
C LEU A 15 -3.33 15.14 2.96
N VAL A 16 -3.42 13.82 2.91
CA VAL A 16 -2.46 12.99 2.14
C VAL A 16 -2.50 13.33 0.65
N ASN A 17 -3.69 13.50 0.05
CA ASN A 17 -3.78 13.88 -1.36
C ASN A 17 -3.21 15.28 -1.63
N GLU A 18 -3.36 16.21 -0.71
CA GLU A 18 -2.71 17.53 -0.78
C GLU A 18 -1.19 17.41 -0.68
N ALA A 19 -0.68 16.58 0.25
CA ALA A 19 0.75 16.30 0.39
C ALA A 19 1.32 15.62 -0.88
N ILE A 20 0.62 14.64 -1.46
CA ILE A 20 0.99 14.00 -2.72
C ILE A 20 1.17 15.06 -3.83
N SER A 21 0.23 15.98 -3.96
CA SER A 21 0.29 17.01 -5.01
C SER A 21 1.40 18.04 -4.75
N ARG A 22 1.59 18.42 -3.48
CA ARG A 22 2.60 19.42 -3.07
C ARG A 22 4.02 18.87 -3.19
N CYS A 23 4.30 17.71 -2.58
CA CYS A 23 5.67 17.16 -2.50
C CYS A 23 6.14 16.57 -3.82
N GLY A 24 5.22 16.04 -4.63
CA GLY A 24 5.54 15.48 -5.94
C GLY A 24 5.75 16.53 -7.02
N GLU A 25 5.52 17.82 -6.71
CA GLU A 25 5.62 18.92 -7.69
C GLU A 25 4.93 18.56 -9.02
N LEU A 26 3.71 17.99 -8.91
CA LEU A 26 2.97 17.35 -10.01
C LEU A 26 2.43 18.34 -11.05
N SER A 27 2.72 19.63 -10.91
CA SER A 27 2.41 20.64 -11.93
C SER A 27 3.50 20.63 -12.99
N CYS A 28 3.11 20.42 -14.24
CA CYS A 28 4.04 20.36 -15.37
C CYS A 28 3.49 21.12 -16.58
N SER A 29 4.37 21.54 -17.47
CA SER A 29 4.03 22.11 -18.78
C SER A 29 3.86 21.00 -19.84
N ASP A 30 3.60 21.39 -21.09
CA ASP A 30 3.41 20.44 -22.20
C ASP A 30 4.72 20.13 -22.95
N THR A 31 5.87 20.21 -22.27
CA THR A 31 7.15 19.83 -22.89
C THR A 31 7.31 18.30 -22.93
N PRO A 32 8.01 17.76 -23.95
CA PRO A 32 8.25 16.31 -24.04
C PRO A 32 8.91 15.70 -22.81
N GLY A 33 9.80 16.44 -22.12
CA GLY A 33 10.49 15.98 -20.91
C GLY A 33 9.53 15.82 -19.71
N GLU A 34 8.44 16.58 -19.69
CA GLU A 34 7.46 16.57 -18.60
C GLU A 34 6.33 15.53 -18.79
N LEU A 35 6.36 14.76 -19.89
CA LEU A 35 5.41 13.64 -20.06
C LEU A 35 5.53 12.60 -18.96
N VAL A 36 6.73 12.43 -18.39
CA VAL A 36 6.94 11.53 -17.24
C VAL A 36 6.16 12.02 -16.03
N ILE A 37 6.30 13.31 -15.66
CA ILE A 37 5.56 13.93 -14.53
C ILE A 37 4.04 13.85 -14.75
N LYS A 38 3.58 14.03 -15.99
CA LYS A 38 2.16 13.85 -16.32
C LYS A 38 1.68 12.42 -16.11
N ALA A 39 2.49 11.43 -16.46
CA ALA A 39 2.19 10.02 -16.28
C ALA A 39 2.19 9.64 -14.78
N GLU A 40 3.12 10.17 -14.00
CA GLU A 40 3.18 10.05 -12.54
C GLU A 40 1.90 10.64 -11.90
N SER A 41 1.58 11.91 -12.21
CA SER A 41 0.39 12.59 -11.74
C SER A 41 -0.88 11.83 -12.09
N TYR A 42 -0.98 11.32 -13.31
CA TYR A 42 -2.14 10.56 -13.78
C TYR A 42 -2.39 9.32 -12.93
N SER A 43 -1.36 8.56 -12.60
CA SER A 43 -1.46 7.37 -11.75
C SER A 43 -1.76 7.74 -10.30
N LEU A 44 -1.02 8.69 -9.74
CA LEU A 44 -1.17 9.12 -8.34
C LEU A 44 -2.56 9.70 -8.05
N LEU A 45 -3.07 10.53 -8.95
CA LEU A 45 -4.36 11.22 -8.79
C LEU A 45 -5.56 10.42 -9.36
N ALA A 46 -5.35 9.17 -9.77
CA ALA A 46 -6.44 8.29 -10.20
C ALA A 46 -7.39 7.88 -9.05
N GLY A 47 -7.14 8.34 -7.83
CA GLY A 47 -7.90 7.98 -6.62
C GLY A 47 -7.29 6.80 -5.87
N GLY A 48 -8.01 6.32 -4.86
CA GLY A 48 -7.60 5.19 -4.01
C GLY A 48 -7.91 5.46 -2.55
N LYS A 49 -7.95 4.39 -1.75
CA LYS A 49 -8.29 4.44 -0.32
C LYS A 49 -7.15 4.98 0.56
N ARG A 50 -5.96 5.19 0.01
CA ARG A 50 -4.76 5.68 0.72
C ARG A 50 -4.46 4.93 2.03
N ILE A 51 -4.69 3.63 2.06
CA ILE A 51 -4.56 2.80 3.28
C ILE A 51 -3.14 2.86 3.85
N ARG A 52 -2.12 2.88 2.99
CA ARG A 52 -0.71 2.92 3.41
C ARG A 52 -0.39 4.22 4.13
N ALA A 53 -0.79 5.34 3.55
CA ALA A 53 -0.61 6.64 4.15
C ALA A 53 -1.46 6.80 5.44
N ALA A 54 -2.71 6.33 5.44
CA ALA A 54 -3.57 6.34 6.61
C ALA A 54 -2.94 5.54 7.78
N LEU A 55 -2.37 4.35 7.51
CA LEU A 55 -1.65 3.59 8.53
C LEU A 55 -0.46 4.38 9.13
N CYS A 56 0.29 5.09 8.30
CA CYS A 56 1.39 5.93 8.78
C CYS A 56 0.88 7.03 9.74
N VAL A 57 -0.15 7.76 9.34
CA VAL A 57 -0.73 8.84 10.15
C VAL A 57 -1.33 8.30 11.44
N GLU A 58 -2.11 7.22 11.38
CA GLU A 58 -2.77 6.64 12.54
C GLU A 58 -1.80 6.01 13.54
N PHE A 59 -0.74 5.35 13.10
CA PHE A 59 0.30 4.86 14.00
C PHE A 59 1.14 5.98 14.61
N ASN A 60 1.37 7.08 13.89
CA ASN A 60 1.98 8.27 14.49
C ASN A 60 1.06 8.85 15.58
N ARG A 61 -0.25 8.91 15.34
CA ARG A 61 -1.25 9.37 16.32
C ARG A 61 -1.32 8.45 17.52
N LEU A 62 -1.41 7.13 17.32
CA LEU A 62 -1.49 6.12 18.37
C LEU A 62 -0.33 6.21 19.36
N PHE A 63 0.87 6.45 18.88
CA PHE A 63 2.08 6.53 19.72
C PHE A 63 2.42 7.97 20.16
N GLY A 64 1.45 8.87 20.13
CA GLY A 64 1.57 10.23 20.67
C GLY A 64 2.43 11.17 19.84
N GLY A 65 2.67 10.84 18.57
CA GLY A 65 3.41 11.70 17.66
C GLY A 65 2.59 12.92 17.24
N ARG A 66 3.28 13.98 16.86
CA ARG A 66 2.65 15.22 16.38
C ARG A 66 2.09 15.00 14.97
N ILE A 67 0.80 15.29 14.78
CA ILE A 67 0.20 15.38 13.46
C ILE A 67 0.44 16.79 12.91
N ALA A 68 1.34 16.90 11.94
CA ALA A 68 1.71 18.12 11.25
C ALA A 68 1.91 17.81 9.76
N ASP A 69 2.09 18.83 8.92
CA ASP A 69 2.25 18.68 7.47
C ASP A 69 3.32 17.67 7.11
N CYS A 70 4.47 17.65 7.79
CA CYS A 70 5.54 16.69 7.56
C CYS A 70 5.12 15.23 7.80
N CYS A 71 4.11 14.95 8.63
CA CYS A 71 3.57 13.61 8.79
C CYS A 71 2.86 13.15 7.51
N TYR A 72 2.07 14.03 6.90
CA TYR A 72 1.39 13.76 5.63
C TYR A 72 2.39 13.68 4.46
N ASP A 73 3.45 14.51 4.47
CA ASP A 73 4.50 14.48 3.46
C ASP A 73 5.27 13.15 3.48
N VAL A 74 5.59 12.65 4.68
CA VAL A 74 6.21 11.32 4.85
C VAL A 74 5.24 10.21 4.47
N ALA A 75 3.96 10.32 4.82
CA ALA A 75 2.93 9.36 4.45
C ALA A 75 2.72 9.29 2.92
N ALA A 76 2.83 10.43 2.21
CA ALA A 76 2.79 10.49 0.75
C ALA A 76 3.90 9.65 0.09
N CYS A 77 5.07 9.54 0.72
CA CYS A 77 6.18 8.71 0.22
C CYS A 77 5.80 7.25 0.02
N LEU A 78 4.91 6.72 0.86
CA LEU A 78 4.40 5.35 0.73
C LEU A 78 3.46 5.18 -0.48
N GLU A 79 2.70 6.22 -0.80
CA GLU A 79 1.79 6.21 -1.95
C GLU A 79 2.55 6.38 -3.28
N TYR A 80 3.70 7.07 -3.30
CA TYR A 80 4.58 7.10 -4.48
C TYR A 80 5.12 5.71 -4.81
N ILE A 81 5.63 5.00 -3.80
CA ILE A 81 6.09 3.60 -3.98
C ILE A 81 4.94 2.70 -4.40
N HIS A 82 3.75 2.87 -3.83
CA HIS A 82 2.59 2.09 -4.26
C HIS A 82 2.16 2.41 -5.69
N ALA A 83 2.19 3.68 -6.10
CA ALA A 83 1.84 4.06 -7.47
C ALA A 83 2.87 3.53 -8.48
N PHE A 84 4.17 3.59 -8.16
CA PHE A 84 5.23 2.97 -8.94
C PHE A 84 4.92 1.47 -9.18
N SER A 85 4.63 0.72 -8.11
CA SER A 85 4.36 -0.72 -8.24
C SER A 85 3.15 -0.99 -9.14
N LEU A 86 2.08 -0.19 -9.03
CA LEU A 86 0.89 -0.34 -9.88
C LEU A 86 1.16 -0.01 -11.36
N ILE A 87 1.97 1.02 -11.63
CA ILE A 87 2.35 1.36 -13.02
C ILE A 87 3.11 0.21 -13.66
N HIS A 88 4.09 -0.36 -12.94
CA HIS A 88 4.90 -1.46 -13.47
C HIS A 88 4.13 -2.76 -13.54
N ASP A 89 3.27 -3.06 -12.56
CA ASP A 89 2.41 -4.25 -12.59
C ASP A 89 1.48 -4.26 -13.82
N ASP A 90 0.96 -3.09 -14.22
CA ASP A 90 0.06 -2.97 -15.37
C ASP A 90 0.77 -3.13 -16.73
N MET A 91 2.10 -3.08 -16.80
CA MET A 91 2.84 -3.12 -18.07
C MET A 91 2.66 -4.45 -18.81
N PRO A 92 2.83 -4.46 -20.16
CA PRO A 92 2.68 -5.67 -20.98
C PRO A 92 3.60 -6.81 -20.59
N GLU A 93 4.79 -6.53 -20.04
CA GLU A 93 5.77 -7.49 -19.57
C GLU A 93 5.41 -8.10 -18.20
N MET A 94 4.35 -7.57 -17.56
CA MET A 94 3.85 -7.99 -16.25
C MET A 94 2.40 -8.47 -16.39
N ASP A 95 1.44 -7.80 -15.77
CA ASP A 95 0.02 -8.20 -15.79
C ASP A 95 -0.68 -7.84 -17.11
N ASN A 96 -0.13 -6.94 -17.92
CA ASN A 96 -0.72 -6.39 -19.15
C ASN A 96 -2.17 -5.92 -18.94
N ASP A 97 -2.43 -5.20 -17.85
CA ASP A 97 -3.75 -4.70 -17.53
C ASP A 97 -4.04 -3.38 -18.28
N PRO A 98 -5.04 -3.35 -19.18
CA PRO A 98 -5.34 -2.16 -19.94
C PRO A 98 -6.08 -1.08 -19.14
N VAL A 99 -6.64 -1.44 -17.96
CA VAL A 99 -7.49 -0.56 -17.16
C VAL A 99 -7.11 -0.64 -15.69
N ARG A 100 -6.89 0.52 -15.06
CA ARG A 100 -6.66 0.66 -13.62
C ARG A 100 -7.64 1.69 -13.02
N ARG A 101 -8.40 1.30 -11.99
CA ARG A 101 -9.38 2.17 -11.31
C ARG A 101 -10.39 2.81 -12.28
N GLY A 102 -10.86 2.04 -13.26
CA GLY A 102 -11.83 2.48 -14.26
C GLY A 102 -11.28 3.45 -15.32
N LYS A 103 -9.96 3.66 -15.37
CA LYS A 103 -9.28 4.48 -16.38
C LYS A 103 -8.28 3.64 -17.16
N PRO A 104 -7.89 4.02 -18.40
CA PRO A 104 -6.76 3.38 -19.07
C PRO A 104 -5.53 3.35 -18.19
N SER A 105 -4.80 2.22 -18.14
CA SER A 105 -3.54 2.13 -17.42
C SER A 105 -2.49 3.09 -18.01
N THR A 106 -1.44 3.37 -17.26
CA THR A 106 -0.45 4.39 -17.64
C THR A 106 0.22 4.05 -18.97
N HIS A 107 0.56 2.78 -19.23
CA HIS A 107 1.19 2.35 -20.48
C HIS A 107 0.24 2.48 -21.68
N VAL A 108 -1.07 2.28 -21.49
CA VAL A 108 -2.06 2.48 -22.57
C VAL A 108 -2.22 3.95 -22.92
N LYS A 109 -2.16 4.83 -21.90
CA LYS A 109 -2.39 6.27 -22.10
C LYS A 109 -1.16 7.02 -22.60
N PHE A 110 0.03 6.70 -22.11
CA PHE A 110 1.27 7.45 -22.35
C PHE A 110 2.33 6.68 -23.16
N GLY A 111 2.09 5.38 -23.42
CA GLY A 111 3.07 4.48 -24.02
C GLY A 111 3.95 3.79 -22.96
N GLN A 112 4.49 2.63 -23.35
CA GLN A 112 5.24 1.75 -22.43
C GLN A 112 6.50 2.41 -21.89
N ASN A 113 7.26 3.09 -22.74
CA ASN A 113 8.49 3.79 -22.35
C ASN A 113 8.25 4.89 -21.32
N ILE A 114 7.21 5.70 -21.49
CA ILE A 114 6.86 6.75 -20.52
C ILE A 114 6.33 6.15 -19.22
N ALA A 115 5.53 5.09 -19.30
CA ALA A 115 5.04 4.39 -18.10
C ALA A 115 6.19 3.78 -17.28
N LEU A 116 7.16 3.14 -17.95
CA LEU A 116 8.35 2.61 -17.28
C LEU A 116 9.12 3.73 -16.55
N LEU A 117 9.43 4.82 -17.25
CA LEU A 117 10.15 5.96 -16.64
C LEU A 117 9.36 6.63 -15.51
N ALA A 118 8.03 6.70 -15.61
CA ALA A 118 7.19 7.24 -14.55
C ALA A 118 7.22 6.36 -13.29
N GLY A 119 7.22 5.04 -13.44
CA GLY A 119 7.43 4.12 -12.33
C GLY A 119 8.82 4.29 -11.69
N ASP A 120 9.88 4.38 -12.51
CA ASP A 120 11.25 4.63 -12.02
C ASP A 120 11.33 5.94 -11.24
N GLY A 121 10.77 7.04 -11.77
CA GLY A 121 10.74 8.34 -11.11
C GLY A 121 10.03 8.29 -9.76
N LEU A 122 8.83 7.72 -9.71
CA LEU A 122 8.08 7.55 -8.46
C LEU A 122 8.80 6.70 -7.42
N SER A 123 9.60 5.72 -7.85
CA SER A 123 10.38 4.87 -6.94
C SER A 123 11.51 5.64 -6.23
N LEU A 124 12.03 6.69 -6.86
CA LEU A 124 13.11 7.54 -6.34
C LEU A 124 12.59 8.76 -5.56
N LEU A 125 11.41 9.25 -5.88
CA LEU A 125 10.86 10.48 -5.31
C LEU A 125 10.85 10.54 -3.77
N PRO A 126 10.52 9.46 -3.02
CA PRO A 126 10.63 9.46 -1.56
C PRO A 126 12.04 9.79 -1.05
N PHE A 127 13.08 9.38 -1.78
CA PHE A 127 14.48 9.61 -1.42
C PHE A 127 14.94 11.04 -1.75
N GLU A 128 14.15 11.82 -2.46
CA GLU A 128 14.31 13.28 -2.61
C GLU A 128 13.54 14.04 -1.53
N ILE A 129 12.31 13.60 -1.23
CA ILE A 129 11.40 14.28 -0.29
C ILE A 129 11.89 14.16 1.15
N ILE A 130 12.20 12.96 1.64
CA ILE A 130 12.60 12.74 3.03
C ILE A 130 13.86 13.54 3.41
N PRO A 131 14.93 13.61 2.60
CA PRO A 131 16.07 14.49 2.87
C PRO A 131 15.69 15.97 2.90
N LYS A 132 14.86 16.47 1.98
CA LYS A 132 14.36 17.86 1.98
C LYS A 132 13.62 18.20 3.28
N LEU A 133 12.81 17.27 3.82
CA LEU A 133 12.13 17.43 5.11
C LEU A 133 13.14 17.49 6.28
N CYS A 134 14.25 16.80 6.18
CA CYS A 134 15.33 16.89 7.15
C CYS A 134 16.10 18.24 7.04
N GLU A 135 16.43 18.68 5.83
CA GLU A 135 17.12 19.96 5.58
C GLU A 135 16.34 21.16 6.11
N ASN A 136 15.03 21.18 5.94
CA ASN A 136 14.15 22.23 6.46
C ASN A 136 13.77 22.04 7.94
N ARG A 137 14.36 21.05 8.64
CA ARG A 137 14.16 20.72 10.05
C ARG A 137 12.73 20.30 10.41
N SER A 138 11.98 19.79 9.46
CA SER A 138 10.65 19.22 9.73
C SER A 138 10.73 17.84 10.39
N ILE A 139 11.80 17.09 10.12
CA ILE A 139 12.11 15.81 10.76
C ILE A 139 13.59 15.72 11.16
N ASP A 140 13.89 14.91 12.18
CA ASP A 140 15.27 14.69 12.63
C ASP A 140 16.06 13.81 11.65
N PRO A 141 17.40 14.04 11.49
CA PRO A 141 18.24 13.23 10.61
C PRO A 141 18.18 11.72 10.92
N GLU A 142 18.12 11.34 12.18
CA GLU A 142 18.02 9.94 12.59
C GLU A 142 16.72 9.31 12.09
N LYS A 143 15.60 10.01 12.25
CA LYS A 143 14.30 9.57 11.71
C LYS A 143 14.34 9.47 10.19
N ALA A 144 14.93 10.46 9.49
CA ALA A 144 15.04 10.46 8.04
C ALA A 144 15.81 9.22 7.52
N VAL A 145 16.96 8.90 8.12
CA VAL A 145 17.76 7.71 7.76
C VAL A 145 16.96 6.43 7.99
N ARG A 146 16.25 6.33 9.11
CA ARG A 146 15.42 5.15 9.46
C ARG A 146 14.24 4.99 8.49
N LEU A 147 13.56 6.07 8.15
CA LEU A 147 12.46 6.06 7.18
C LEU A 147 12.95 5.57 5.80
N MET A 148 14.03 6.16 5.28
CA MET A 148 14.60 5.75 4.00
C MET A 148 15.05 4.28 4.01
N GLY A 149 15.74 3.85 5.06
CA GLY A 149 16.19 2.45 5.21
C GLY A 149 15.01 1.47 5.27
N THR A 150 13.95 1.81 6.01
CA THR A 150 12.73 1.00 6.10
C THR A 150 12.03 0.90 4.75
N LEU A 151 11.91 2.02 4.01
CA LEU A 151 11.27 2.04 2.70
C LEU A 151 12.07 1.25 1.66
N ALA A 152 13.37 1.48 1.59
CA ALA A 152 14.25 0.77 0.66
C ALA A 152 14.23 -0.75 0.90
N SER A 153 14.22 -1.19 2.16
CA SER A 153 14.10 -2.61 2.50
C SER A 153 12.74 -3.19 2.11
N ALA A 154 11.65 -2.44 2.36
CA ALA A 154 10.29 -2.91 2.07
C ALA A 154 9.98 -2.95 0.57
N ALA A 155 10.42 -1.95 -0.21
CA ALA A 155 10.18 -1.86 -1.64
C ALA A 155 11.19 -2.67 -2.48
N GLY A 156 12.40 -2.88 -1.96
CA GLY A 156 13.54 -3.40 -2.68
C GLY A 156 13.49 -4.90 -2.99
N SER A 157 14.63 -5.41 -3.50
CA SER A 157 14.79 -6.80 -3.98
C SER A 157 14.60 -7.89 -2.93
N ARG A 158 14.57 -7.55 -1.65
CA ARG A 158 14.28 -8.48 -0.54
C ARG A 158 12.89 -8.29 0.06
N GLY A 159 12.11 -7.38 -0.49
CA GLY A 159 10.75 -7.04 -0.09
C GLY A 159 9.77 -7.19 -1.24
N MET A 160 9.08 -6.10 -1.58
CA MET A 160 8.01 -6.09 -2.58
C MET A 160 8.43 -6.61 -3.96
N ILE A 161 9.63 -6.25 -4.45
CA ILE A 161 10.14 -6.75 -5.74
C ILE A 161 10.31 -8.28 -5.73
N MET A 162 10.81 -8.87 -4.63
CA MET A 162 10.87 -10.32 -4.49
C MET A 162 9.47 -10.93 -4.48
N GLY A 163 8.52 -10.30 -3.79
CA GLY A 163 7.13 -10.75 -3.79
C GLY A 163 6.51 -10.76 -5.18
N GLN A 164 6.78 -9.74 -5.98
CA GLN A 164 6.34 -9.68 -7.38
C GLN A 164 7.01 -10.76 -8.25
N ALA A 165 8.30 -11.02 -8.05
CA ALA A 165 9.00 -12.10 -8.75
C ALA A 165 8.42 -13.48 -8.40
N LEU A 166 8.03 -13.71 -7.15
CA LEU A 166 7.35 -14.94 -6.73
C LEU A 166 5.95 -15.06 -7.35
N ASP A 167 5.19 -13.95 -7.46
CA ASP A 167 3.88 -13.93 -8.10
C ASP A 167 3.97 -14.36 -9.56
N ILE A 168 4.87 -13.73 -10.33
CA ILE A 168 5.12 -14.11 -11.74
C ILE A 168 5.58 -15.56 -11.86
N HIS A 169 6.50 -16.01 -10.98
CA HIS A 169 7.01 -17.40 -11.03
C HIS A 169 5.93 -18.43 -10.71
N SER A 170 4.92 -18.07 -9.94
CA SER A 170 3.82 -18.96 -9.54
C SER A 170 2.78 -19.18 -10.64
N GLU A 171 2.81 -18.41 -11.72
CA GLU A 171 1.83 -18.54 -12.79
C GLU A 171 1.97 -19.89 -13.51
N GLY A 172 0.88 -20.66 -13.54
CA GLY A 172 0.81 -21.95 -14.21
C GLY A 172 1.53 -23.12 -13.49
N ILE A 173 1.99 -22.92 -12.25
CA ILE A 173 2.51 -24.00 -11.40
C ILE A 173 1.68 -24.10 -10.12
N ASP A 174 1.52 -25.29 -9.56
CA ASP A 174 0.83 -25.48 -8.29
C ASP A 174 1.72 -25.02 -7.13
N CYS A 175 1.20 -24.12 -6.31
CA CYS A 175 1.86 -23.63 -5.11
C CYS A 175 1.09 -24.04 -3.85
N ASP A 176 1.81 -24.30 -2.77
CA ASP A 176 1.22 -24.59 -1.49
C ASP A 176 0.84 -23.30 -0.71
N LEU A 177 0.17 -23.48 0.42
CA LEU A 177 -0.28 -22.37 1.27
C LEU A 177 0.89 -21.54 1.81
N ASP A 178 2.01 -22.16 2.18
CA ASP A 178 3.17 -21.47 2.73
C ASP A 178 3.82 -20.55 1.68
N TYR A 179 3.86 -21.02 0.42
CA TYR A 179 4.31 -20.19 -0.71
C TYR A 179 3.42 -18.95 -0.88
N LEU A 180 2.08 -19.11 -0.88
CA LEU A 180 1.15 -17.98 -1.04
C LEU A 180 1.25 -16.99 0.11
N ILE A 181 1.37 -17.48 1.34
CA ILE A 181 1.59 -16.62 2.51
C ILE A 181 2.88 -15.82 2.31
N LYS A 182 3.99 -16.49 1.98
CA LYS A 182 5.27 -15.82 1.78
C LYS A 182 5.25 -14.77 0.66
N MET A 183 4.66 -15.12 -0.47
CA MET A 183 4.48 -14.21 -1.61
C MET A 183 3.66 -12.97 -1.20
N SER A 184 2.53 -13.17 -0.52
CA SER A 184 1.65 -12.08 -0.06
C SER A 184 2.31 -11.20 1.00
N GLU A 185 3.07 -11.80 1.93
CA GLU A 185 3.87 -11.05 2.91
C GLU A 185 4.89 -10.13 2.26
N LEU A 186 5.50 -10.57 1.17
CA LEU A 186 6.51 -9.80 0.44
C LEU A 186 5.86 -8.78 -0.50
N LYS A 187 4.96 -9.21 -1.39
CA LYS A 187 4.35 -8.35 -2.41
C LYS A 187 3.51 -7.23 -1.79
N THR A 188 2.67 -7.57 -0.82
CA THR A 188 1.71 -6.65 -0.20
C THR A 188 2.11 -6.25 1.22
N GLY A 189 2.51 -7.22 2.04
CA GLY A 189 2.75 -7.05 3.48
C GLY A 189 3.96 -6.16 3.79
N CYS A 190 5.05 -6.21 3.01
CA CYS A 190 6.25 -5.41 3.29
C CYS A 190 5.96 -3.91 3.29
N LEU A 191 5.24 -3.41 2.30
CA LEU A 191 4.93 -1.99 2.22
C LEU A 191 3.90 -1.55 3.27
N LEU A 192 2.93 -2.40 3.62
CA LEU A 192 2.00 -2.13 4.73
C LEU A 192 2.72 -2.11 6.08
N LYS A 193 3.65 -3.03 6.32
CA LYS A 193 4.51 -3.00 7.52
C LYS A 193 5.35 -1.73 7.58
N ALA A 194 5.98 -1.34 6.47
CA ALA A 194 6.70 -0.08 6.39
C ALA A 194 5.81 1.12 6.72
N SER A 195 4.55 1.11 6.27
CA SER A 195 3.58 2.18 6.54
C SER A 195 3.32 2.36 8.04
N ALA A 196 3.02 1.29 8.75
CA ALA A 196 2.79 1.34 10.20
C ALA A 196 4.07 1.72 10.98
N VAL A 197 5.21 1.17 10.57
CA VAL A 197 6.53 1.47 11.18
C VAL A 197 6.93 2.93 10.93
N PHE A 198 6.58 3.52 9.79
CA PHE A 198 6.79 4.94 9.50
C PHE A 198 6.12 5.83 10.54
N GLY A 199 4.85 5.55 10.86
CA GLY A 199 4.13 6.25 11.91
C GLY A 199 4.84 6.14 13.26
N ALA A 200 5.26 4.94 13.64
CA ALA A 200 5.99 4.72 14.88
C ALA A 200 7.34 5.47 14.93
N ILE A 201 8.10 5.48 13.82
CA ILE A 201 9.36 6.24 13.72
C ILE A 201 9.09 7.75 13.87
N LEU A 202 8.07 8.28 13.21
CA LEU A 202 7.71 9.70 13.31
C LEU A 202 7.32 10.09 14.74
N ALA A 203 6.56 9.24 15.43
CA ALA A 203 6.21 9.43 16.83
C ALA A 203 7.44 9.38 17.77
N GLY A 204 8.55 8.79 17.32
CA GLY A 204 9.69 8.49 18.22
C GLY A 204 9.41 7.31 19.14
N ALA A 205 8.56 6.40 18.72
CA ALA A 205 8.14 5.24 19.51
C ALA A 205 9.30 4.29 19.83
N PRO A 206 9.31 3.65 21.00
CA PRO A 206 10.30 2.64 21.34
C PRO A 206 10.13 1.38 20.48
N LYS A 207 11.16 0.56 20.39
CA LYS A 207 11.21 -0.63 19.53
C LYS A 207 10.03 -1.58 19.71
N LYS A 208 9.54 -1.75 20.94
CA LYS A 208 8.37 -2.58 21.25
C LYS A 208 7.11 -2.12 20.51
N GLU A 209 6.91 -0.81 20.39
CA GLU A 209 5.76 -0.21 19.70
C GLU A 209 5.91 -0.32 18.18
N GLU A 210 7.13 -0.14 17.64
CA GLU A 210 7.40 -0.41 16.22
C GLU A 210 7.10 -1.87 15.86
N GLU A 211 7.47 -2.82 16.73
CA GLU A 211 7.17 -4.24 16.54
C GLU A 211 5.65 -4.52 16.62
N ALA A 212 4.92 -3.83 17.51
CA ALA A 212 3.46 -3.93 17.57
C ALA A 212 2.81 -3.42 16.28
N ALA A 213 3.24 -2.24 15.78
CA ALA A 213 2.80 -1.69 14.50
C ALA A 213 3.10 -2.65 13.33
N SER A 214 4.30 -3.22 13.30
CA SER A 214 4.71 -4.20 12.28
C SER A 214 3.85 -5.46 12.31
N ARG A 215 3.55 -6.02 13.50
CA ARG A 215 2.68 -7.19 13.66
C ARG A 215 1.25 -6.90 13.22
N TYR A 216 0.70 -5.75 13.61
CA TYR A 216 -0.62 -5.33 13.15
C TYR A 216 -0.68 -5.28 11.63
N ALA A 217 0.26 -4.57 10.99
CA ALA A 217 0.26 -4.39 9.55
C ALA A 217 0.52 -5.70 8.78
N ALA A 218 1.30 -6.64 9.34
CA ALA A 218 1.48 -7.98 8.78
C ALA A 218 0.16 -8.75 8.74
N GLY A 219 -0.60 -8.76 9.84
CA GLY A 219 -1.90 -9.43 9.91
C GLY A 219 -2.92 -8.79 8.97
N VAL A 220 -3.04 -7.46 9.00
CA VAL A 220 -3.93 -6.72 8.09
C VAL A 220 -3.57 -6.96 6.63
N GLY A 221 -2.29 -6.94 6.26
CA GLY A 221 -1.85 -7.13 4.89
C GLY A 221 -2.21 -8.51 4.34
N LEU A 222 -2.03 -9.56 5.14
CA LEU A 222 -2.36 -10.92 4.73
C LEU A 222 -3.88 -11.13 4.70
N ALA A 223 -4.61 -10.67 5.71
CA ALA A 223 -6.08 -10.73 5.71
C ALA A 223 -6.67 -9.98 4.50
N PHE A 224 -6.11 -8.80 4.17
CA PHE A 224 -6.51 -8.03 3.01
C PHE A 224 -6.35 -8.82 1.70
N GLN A 225 -5.20 -9.47 1.49
CA GLN A 225 -4.96 -10.27 0.28
C GLN A 225 -5.89 -11.48 0.20
N ILE A 226 -6.09 -12.19 1.32
CA ILE A 226 -7.01 -13.34 1.36
C ILE A 226 -8.45 -12.93 0.99
N VAL A 227 -8.91 -11.79 1.53
CA VAL A 227 -10.26 -11.27 1.21
C VAL A 227 -10.34 -10.82 -0.26
N ASP A 228 -9.28 -10.21 -0.82
CA ASP A 228 -9.24 -9.86 -2.25
C ASP A 228 -9.40 -11.09 -3.14
N ASP A 229 -8.70 -12.19 -2.84
CA ASP A 229 -8.80 -13.46 -3.57
C ASP A 229 -10.23 -14.06 -3.48
N VAL A 230 -10.85 -13.98 -2.31
CA VAL A 230 -12.26 -14.44 -2.14
C VAL A 230 -13.21 -13.56 -2.94
N LEU A 231 -13.03 -12.23 -2.92
CA LEU A 231 -13.86 -11.29 -3.67
C LEU A 231 -13.69 -11.44 -5.19
N ASP A 232 -12.54 -11.85 -5.69
CA ASP A 232 -12.36 -12.17 -7.13
C ASP A 232 -13.22 -13.40 -7.55
N VAL A 233 -13.56 -14.28 -6.62
CA VAL A 233 -14.42 -15.46 -6.89
C VAL A 233 -15.90 -15.15 -6.76
N ILE A 234 -16.32 -14.41 -5.71
CA ILE A 234 -17.73 -14.22 -5.35
C ILE A 234 -18.25 -12.79 -5.53
N GLY A 235 -17.39 -11.86 -5.87
CA GLY A 235 -17.71 -10.43 -5.95
C GLY A 235 -18.69 -10.09 -7.08
N ASP A 236 -19.10 -8.82 -7.14
CA ASP A 236 -19.87 -8.21 -8.25
C ASP A 236 -18.95 -7.30 -9.07
N GLU A 237 -18.84 -7.54 -10.37
CA GLU A 237 -18.00 -6.75 -11.29
C GLU A 237 -18.26 -5.25 -11.20
N LYS A 238 -19.54 -4.85 -11.02
CA LYS A 238 -19.93 -3.44 -10.91
C LYS A 238 -19.41 -2.81 -9.61
N LEU A 239 -19.27 -3.60 -8.56
CA LEU A 239 -18.79 -3.15 -7.26
C LEU A 239 -17.25 -3.15 -7.18
N LEU A 240 -16.60 -4.12 -7.80
CA LEU A 240 -15.15 -4.29 -7.78
C LEU A 240 -14.41 -3.36 -8.75
N GLY A 241 -15.10 -2.87 -9.80
CA GLY A 241 -14.50 -2.02 -10.83
C GLY A 241 -13.48 -2.74 -11.73
N LYS A 242 -13.40 -4.08 -11.62
CA LYS A 242 -12.60 -4.99 -12.47
C LYS A 242 -13.40 -6.24 -12.80
N PRO A 243 -13.09 -6.96 -13.90
CA PRO A 243 -13.75 -8.23 -14.23
C PRO A 243 -13.51 -9.29 -13.15
N ILE A 244 -14.55 -10.06 -12.81
CA ILE A 244 -14.46 -11.22 -11.89
C ILE A 244 -13.71 -12.37 -12.58
N GLY A 245 -13.00 -13.17 -11.77
CA GLY A 245 -12.28 -14.34 -12.24
C GLY A 245 -11.02 -13.98 -13.05
N SER A 246 -10.45 -12.81 -12.80
CA SER A 246 -9.18 -12.40 -13.42
C SER A 246 -8.06 -13.36 -13.04
N ASP A 247 -8.01 -13.81 -11.78
CA ASP A 247 -7.01 -14.73 -11.27
C ASP A 247 -7.16 -16.13 -11.89
N LYS A 248 -8.39 -16.60 -12.04
CA LYS A 248 -8.66 -17.88 -12.74
C LYS A 248 -8.24 -17.85 -14.21
N ARG A 249 -8.47 -16.72 -14.91
CA ARG A 249 -8.05 -16.57 -16.32
C ARG A 249 -6.52 -16.58 -16.48
N ARG A 250 -5.79 -16.14 -15.44
CA ARG A 250 -4.32 -16.12 -15.41
C ARG A 250 -3.71 -17.36 -14.78
N ASN A 251 -4.52 -18.38 -14.41
CA ASN A 251 -4.07 -19.55 -13.65
C ASN A 251 -3.27 -19.18 -12.40
N LYS A 252 -3.65 -18.09 -11.70
CA LYS A 252 -3.01 -17.68 -10.44
C LYS A 252 -3.42 -18.61 -9.32
N ASN A 253 -2.47 -18.93 -8.45
CA ASN A 253 -2.75 -19.56 -7.18
C ASN A 253 -3.39 -18.56 -6.24
N THR A 254 -4.50 -18.92 -5.59
CA THR A 254 -5.23 -18.06 -4.66
C THR A 254 -5.57 -18.81 -3.39
N PHE A 255 -5.73 -18.08 -2.28
CA PHE A 255 -6.17 -18.67 -1.00
C PHE A 255 -7.53 -19.35 -1.15
N ALA A 256 -8.44 -18.76 -1.92
CA ALA A 256 -9.77 -19.34 -2.19
C ALA A 256 -9.67 -20.65 -2.98
N ALA A 257 -8.71 -20.81 -3.89
CA ALA A 257 -8.50 -22.04 -4.66
C ALA A 257 -7.96 -23.19 -3.78
N ILE A 258 -7.04 -22.89 -2.84
CA ILE A 258 -6.42 -23.90 -1.96
C ILE A 258 -7.31 -24.29 -0.80
N LEU A 259 -7.96 -23.32 -0.12
CA LEU A 259 -8.66 -23.52 1.14
C LEU A 259 -10.19 -23.57 0.97
N GLY A 260 -10.71 -23.25 -0.22
CA GLY A 260 -12.11 -22.90 -0.39
C GLY A 260 -12.43 -21.55 0.23
N ILE A 261 -13.65 -21.03 -0.04
CA ILE A 261 -14.07 -19.69 0.44
C ILE A 261 -14.10 -19.66 1.98
N ASP A 262 -14.72 -20.66 2.61
CA ASP A 262 -14.87 -20.69 4.08
C ASP A 262 -13.51 -20.78 4.78
N GLY A 263 -12.62 -21.68 4.33
CA GLY A 263 -11.28 -21.83 4.90
C GLY A 263 -10.41 -20.57 4.71
N ALA A 264 -10.53 -19.90 3.57
CA ALA A 264 -9.85 -18.63 3.33
C ALA A 264 -10.38 -17.53 4.28
N MET A 265 -11.69 -17.42 4.48
CA MET A 265 -12.27 -16.44 5.39
C MET A 265 -11.94 -16.71 6.86
N GLU A 266 -11.86 -17.99 7.29
CA GLU A 266 -11.36 -18.36 8.63
C GLU A 266 -9.88 -17.92 8.80
N LEU A 267 -9.05 -18.14 7.79
CA LEU A 267 -7.66 -17.70 7.82
C LEU A 267 -7.54 -16.16 7.87
N ALA A 268 -8.34 -15.44 7.08
CA ALA A 268 -8.39 -13.97 7.11
C ALA A 268 -8.79 -13.46 8.50
N LYS A 269 -9.83 -14.09 9.11
CA LYS A 269 -10.25 -13.76 10.47
C LYS A 269 -9.13 -13.97 11.49
N LYS A 270 -8.42 -15.10 11.43
CA LYS A 270 -7.27 -15.40 12.31
C LYS A 270 -6.21 -14.29 12.25
N TYR A 271 -5.83 -13.85 11.05
CA TYR A 271 -4.83 -12.80 10.89
C TYR A 271 -5.34 -11.42 11.31
N THR A 272 -6.63 -11.13 11.11
CA THR A 272 -7.26 -9.91 11.63
C THR A 272 -7.27 -9.89 13.15
N ASP A 273 -7.64 -11.00 13.81
CA ASP A 273 -7.63 -11.12 15.27
C ASP A 273 -6.20 -10.95 15.83
N GLN A 274 -5.19 -11.49 15.16
CA GLN A 274 -3.77 -11.28 15.52
C GLN A 274 -3.36 -9.82 15.38
N ALA A 275 -3.77 -9.15 14.31
CA ALA A 275 -3.50 -7.72 14.09
C ALA A 275 -4.11 -6.88 15.21
N VAL A 276 -5.39 -7.05 15.50
CA VAL A 276 -6.08 -6.34 16.58
C VAL A 276 -5.39 -6.59 17.93
N SER A 277 -5.06 -7.84 18.24
CA SER A 277 -4.40 -8.20 19.50
C SER A 277 -3.03 -7.55 19.67
N ALA A 278 -2.33 -7.24 18.58
CA ALA A 278 -1.01 -6.60 18.64
C ALA A 278 -1.05 -5.18 19.19
N ILE A 279 -2.20 -4.48 19.08
CA ILE A 279 -2.35 -3.06 19.44
C ILE A 279 -3.47 -2.78 20.44
N ALA A 280 -4.36 -3.72 20.73
CA ALA A 280 -5.55 -3.51 21.56
C ALA A 280 -5.25 -3.00 22.99
N SER A 281 -4.04 -3.18 23.49
CA SER A 281 -3.62 -2.68 24.81
C SER A 281 -3.19 -1.20 24.81
N TYR A 282 -3.08 -0.57 23.63
CA TYR A 282 -2.73 0.84 23.53
C TYR A 282 -4.00 1.69 23.53
N GLU A 283 -4.02 2.71 24.37
CA GLU A 283 -5.11 3.70 24.41
C GLU A 283 -5.19 4.45 23.06
N GLY A 284 -6.40 4.58 22.50
CA GLY A 284 -6.62 5.21 21.19
C GLY A 284 -6.46 4.25 20.00
N SER A 285 -6.32 2.93 20.23
CA SER A 285 -6.19 1.94 19.16
C SER A 285 -7.51 1.58 18.45
N GLU A 286 -8.66 2.09 18.93
CA GLU A 286 -10.01 1.67 18.50
C GLU A 286 -10.23 1.90 16.99
N LEU A 287 -9.74 3.02 16.45
CA LEU A 287 -9.85 3.32 15.02
C LEU A 287 -9.11 2.27 14.18
N LEU A 288 -7.86 1.95 14.53
CA LEU A 288 -7.08 0.94 13.84
C LEU A 288 -7.69 -0.47 14.00
N CYS A 289 -8.22 -0.82 15.18
CA CYS A 289 -8.93 -2.07 15.39
C CYS A 289 -10.17 -2.18 14.49
N GLN A 290 -10.96 -1.10 14.39
CA GLN A 290 -12.11 -1.05 13.50
C GLN A 290 -11.69 -1.12 12.02
N LEU A 291 -10.61 -0.43 11.64
CA LEU A 291 -10.08 -0.48 10.26
C LEU A 291 -9.71 -1.90 9.85
N ALA A 292 -9.05 -2.67 10.73
CA ALA A 292 -8.71 -4.06 10.46
C ALA A 292 -9.96 -4.92 10.25
N GLN A 293 -10.99 -4.73 11.08
CA GLN A 293 -12.26 -5.47 10.97
C GLN A 293 -13.04 -5.10 9.70
N ASP A 294 -13.06 -3.81 9.33
CA ASP A 294 -13.76 -3.34 8.13
C ASP A 294 -13.07 -3.81 6.85
N LEU A 295 -11.74 -3.90 6.85
CA LEU A 295 -10.99 -4.45 5.71
C LEU A 295 -11.28 -5.94 5.49
N MET A 296 -11.55 -6.70 6.56
CA MET A 296 -11.97 -8.12 6.47
C MET A 296 -13.43 -8.26 5.99
N SER A 297 -14.31 -7.37 6.43
CA SER A 297 -15.77 -7.47 6.17
C SER A 297 -16.23 -6.73 4.92
N ARG A 298 -15.31 -6.16 4.14
CA ARG A 298 -15.62 -5.39 2.94
C ARG A 298 -16.26 -6.26 1.85
N ASN A 299 -17.21 -5.67 1.15
CA ASN A 299 -17.86 -6.26 -0.02
C ASN A 299 -17.37 -5.61 -1.33
N LYS A 300 -16.31 -4.76 -1.25
CA LYS A 300 -15.79 -3.95 -2.36
C LYS A 300 -14.28 -3.84 -2.28
#